data_6e8a84018e6419682766a1bb7adad744
#
_entry.id   6e8a84018e6419682766a1bb7adad744
#
_cell.length_a   1.000
_cell.length_b   1.000
_cell.length_c   1.000
_cell.angle_alpha   90.00
_cell.angle_beta   90.00
_cell.angle_gamma   90.00
#
_symmetry.space_group_name_H-M   'P 1'
#
loop_
_entity.id
_entity.type
_entity.pdbx_description
1 polymer ?
#
loop_
_entity_poly.entity_id
_entity_poly.type
_entity_poly.pdbx_seq_one_letter_code
_entity_poly.pdbx_strand_id
1 'polypeptide(L)'
;MLRVYHSNRLDVLEALMEFIVERERLDDPFEPEMILVQSTGMAQWLQMTLSQKFGIAANIDFPLPASFIWGYVRPGVTRKSPKESAFNKQSMSWKLMTLLPQLLEREDFTLLRHYLTDDSDKRKLFQLSSKAADLFDQYLVYRPDWLAQWETGHLVEGLGEAQAWQAPLWKALVEYTHQLGQPRWHRANLYQRFIETLESATTCPPGYLRASLYAVFPRYRLLSPGATGAG
;
A
#
# COMPACT_ATOMS: atom_id res chain seq x y z
N MET A 1 -10.56 16.53 -15.75
CA MET A 1 -9.26 17.24 -15.95
C MET A 1 -8.50 17.23 -14.63
N LEU A 2 -7.25 16.79 -14.58
CA LEU A 2 -6.40 16.83 -13.37
C LEU A 2 -5.88 18.26 -13.16
N ARG A 3 -6.07 18.81 -11.97
CA ARG A 3 -5.48 20.10 -11.56
C ARG A 3 -4.52 19.84 -10.41
N VAL A 4 -3.28 20.30 -10.50
CA VAL A 4 -2.24 20.10 -9.49
C VAL A 4 -1.76 21.45 -8.99
N TYR A 5 -1.90 21.66 -7.68
CA TYR A 5 -1.48 22.87 -7.00
C TYR A 5 -0.31 22.57 -6.08
N HIS A 6 0.76 23.34 -6.16
CA HIS A 6 1.97 23.17 -5.36
C HIS A 6 2.18 24.35 -4.44
N SER A 7 2.36 24.10 -3.15
CA SER A 7 2.78 25.10 -2.18
C SER A 7 3.64 24.43 -1.09
N ASN A 8 4.59 25.19 -0.54
CA ASN A 8 5.32 24.85 0.68
C ASN A 8 4.66 25.47 1.93
N ARG A 9 3.56 26.21 1.75
CA ARG A 9 2.79 26.85 2.81
C ARG A 9 1.48 26.13 2.99
N LEU A 10 1.25 25.60 4.18
CA LEU A 10 0.06 24.82 4.48
C LEU A 10 -1.20 25.71 4.54
N ASP A 11 -1.07 26.92 5.07
CA ASP A 11 -2.14 27.92 5.12
C ASP A 11 -2.70 28.27 3.74
N VAL A 12 -1.83 28.35 2.72
CA VAL A 12 -2.26 28.61 1.34
C VAL A 12 -3.00 27.40 0.75
N LEU A 13 -2.52 26.17 1.04
CA LEU A 13 -3.19 24.95 0.60
C LEU A 13 -4.53 24.76 1.30
N GLU A 14 -4.62 25.14 2.57
CA GLU A 14 -5.86 25.17 3.35
C GLU A 14 -6.91 26.10 2.72
N ALA A 15 -6.55 27.35 2.50
CA ALA A 15 -7.45 28.32 1.88
C ALA A 15 -7.90 27.89 0.47
N LEU A 16 -7.01 27.27 -0.29
CA LEU A 16 -7.34 26.72 -1.60
C LEU A 16 -8.29 25.52 -1.48
N MET A 17 -8.06 24.62 -0.53
CA MET A 17 -8.95 23.49 -0.26
C MET A 17 -10.35 23.96 0.12
N GLU A 18 -10.46 24.94 1.02
CA GLU A 18 -11.73 25.55 1.40
C GLU A 18 -12.48 26.10 0.17
N PHE A 19 -11.78 26.86 -0.67
CA PHE A 19 -12.33 27.44 -1.88
C PHE A 19 -12.84 26.37 -2.86
N ILE A 20 -12.06 25.29 -3.05
CA ILE A 20 -12.42 24.22 -3.98
C ILE A 20 -13.62 23.43 -3.45
N VAL A 21 -13.61 23.04 -2.16
CA VAL A 21 -14.73 22.33 -1.53
C VAL A 21 -16.03 23.15 -1.58
N GLU A 22 -15.94 24.47 -1.39
CA GLU A 22 -17.11 25.36 -1.48
C GLU A 22 -17.67 25.43 -2.91
N ARG A 23 -16.79 25.49 -3.90
CA ARG A 23 -17.17 25.67 -5.31
C ARG A 23 -17.65 24.39 -5.99
N GLU A 24 -17.06 23.25 -5.61
CA GLU A 24 -17.29 21.97 -6.26
C GLU A 24 -18.14 21.02 -5.37
N ARG A 25 -18.95 21.54 -4.47
CA ARG A 25 -19.86 20.78 -3.62
C ARG A 25 -20.71 19.83 -4.46
N LEU A 26 -20.89 18.62 -3.94
CA LEU A 26 -21.81 17.65 -4.53
C LEU A 26 -23.26 18.13 -4.39
N ASP A 27 -24.07 17.86 -5.42
CA ASP A 27 -25.48 18.24 -5.43
C ASP A 27 -26.29 17.46 -4.39
N ASP A 28 -25.89 16.21 -4.10
CA ASP A 28 -26.49 15.37 -3.07
C ASP A 28 -25.72 15.48 -1.75
N PRO A 29 -26.32 16.04 -0.70
CA PRO A 29 -25.67 16.15 0.60
C PRO A 29 -25.42 14.81 1.30
N PHE A 30 -26.03 13.71 0.84
CA PHE A 30 -25.81 12.37 1.35
C PHE A 30 -24.68 11.63 0.63
N GLU A 31 -24.20 12.15 -0.49
CA GLU A 31 -23.02 11.61 -1.18
C GLU A 31 -21.76 12.13 -0.45
N PRO A 32 -20.86 11.25 0.06
CA PRO A 32 -19.68 11.68 0.82
C PRO A 32 -18.65 12.33 -0.10
N GLU A 33 -18.16 13.50 0.28
CA GLU A 33 -16.96 14.07 -0.31
C GLU A 33 -15.73 13.30 0.15
N MET A 34 -14.80 13.02 -0.77
CA MET A 34 -13.65 12.20 -0.47
C MET A 34 -12.35 13.00 -0.58
N ILE A 35 -11.65 13.15 0.54
CA ILE A 35 -10.38 13.88 0.62
C ILE A 35 -9.28 12.90 1.03
N LEU A 36 -8.38 12.56 0.10
CA LEU A 36 -7.22 11.71 0.41
C LEU A 36 -6.24 12.45 1.30
N VAL A 37 -5.87 11.83 2.41
CA VAL A 37 -4.93 12.39 3.38
C VAL A 37 -3.77 11.44 3.67
N GLN A 38 -2.63 12.00 4.03
CA GLN A 38 -1.44 11.22 4.33
C GLN A 38 -1.45 10.58 5.72
N SER A 39 -2.19 11.16 6.65
CA SER A 39 -2.27 10.69 8.04
C SER A 39 -3.63 10.99 8.66
N THR A 40 -3.96 10.25 9.71
CA THR A 40 -5.16 10.48 10.51
C THR A 40 -5.15 11.84 11.21
N GLY A 41 -3.95 12.35 11.59
CA GLY A 41 -3.80 13.69 12.15
C GLY A 41 -4.18 14.78 11.15
N MET A 42 -3.81 14.61 9.87
CA MET A 42 -4.23 15.54 8.82
C MET A 42 -5.73 15.46 8.56
N ALA A 43 -6.34 14.29 8.62
CA ALA A 43 -7.78 14.13 8.54
C ALA A 43 -8.50 14.93 9.62
N GLN A 44 -8.06 14.78 10.86
CA GLN A 44 -8.65 15.49 12.01
C GLN A 44 -8.48 17.00 11.89
N TRP A 45 -7.29 17.46 11.50
CA TRP A 45 -7.02 18.87 11.30
C TRP A 45 -7.91 19.45 10.19
N LEU A 46 -8.00 18.83 9.02
CA LEU A 46 -8.87 19.28 7.93
C LEU A 46 -10.35 19.28 8.33
N GLN A 47 -10.82 18.27 9.06
CA GLN A 47 -12.19 18.22 9.54
C GLN A 47 -12.50 19.39 10.46
N MET A 48 -11.57 19.75 11.37
CA MET A 48 -11.71 20.92 12.25
C MET A 48 -11.72 22.22 11.46
N THR A 49 -10.80 22.40 10.54
CA THR A 49 -10.67 23.59 9.69
C THR A 49 -11.91 23.80 8.84
N LEU A 50 -12.36 22.76 8.12
CA LEU A 50 -13.57 22.85 7.29
C LEU A 50 -14.84 23.11 8.14
N SER A 51 -14.92 22.54 9.35
CA SER A 51 -16.04 22.80 10.24
C SER A 51 -16.05 24.24 10.80
N GLN A 52 -14.89 24.81 11.05
CA GLN A 52 -14.77 26.22 11.44
C GLN A 52 -15.21 27.15 10.31
N LYS A 53 -14.84 26.82 9.07
CA LYS A 53 -15.17 27.62 7.89
C LYS A 53 -16.65 27.55 7.51
N PHE A 54 -17.20 26.32 7.44
CA PHE A 54 -18.54 26.08 6.93
C PHE A 54 -19.61 25.94 8.02
N GLY A 55 -19.21 25.99 9.29
CA GLY A 55 -20.06 25.72 10.44
C GLY A 55 -20.29 24.25 10.71
N ILE A 56 -20.46 23.43 9.65
CA ILE A 56 -20.62 21.99 9.70
C ILE A 56 -19.76 21.35 8.60
N ALA A 57 -18.90 20.39 8.97
CA ALA A 57 -18.19 19.52 8.04
C ALA A 57 -18.66 18.09 8.29
N ALA A 58 -19.82 17.77 7.77
CA ALA A 58 -20.40 16.44 7.82
C ALA A 58 -20.29 15.74 6.46
N ASN A 59 -20.29 14.39 6.49
CA ASN A 59 -20.28 13.57 5.30
C ASN A 59 -19.03 13.75 4.41
N ILE A 60 -17.86 13.92 5.07
CA ILE A 60 -16.55 13.97 4.41
C ILE A 60 -15.77 12.74 4.85
N ASP A 61 -15.32 11.94 3.90
CA ASP A 61 -14.45 10.79 4.14
C ASP A 61 -12.98 11.18 3.90
N PHE A 62 -12.10 10.81 4.84
CA PHE A 62 -10.66 11.07 4.77
C PHE A 62 -9.87 9.77 4.67
N PRO A 63 -9.92 9.03 3.55
CA PRO A 63 -9.18 7.80 3.41
C PRO A 63 -7.68 8.06 3.23
N LEU A 64 -6.87 7.12 3.76
CA LEU A 64 -5.48 7.03 3.39
C LEU A 64 -5.37 6.45 1.96
N PRO A 65 -4.33 6.81 1.17
CA PRO A 65 -4.18 6.34 -0.21
C PRO A 65 -4.27 4.82 -0.36
N ALA A 66 -3.62 4.08 0.54
CA ALA A 66 -3.69 2.62 0.53
C ALA A 66 -5.11 2.09 0.75
N SER A 67 -5.86 2.68 1.67
CA SER A 67 -7.25 2.30 1.97
C SER A 67 -8.19 2.65 0.82
N PHE A 68 -7.94 3.77 0.16
CA PHE A 68 -8.68 4.18 -1.04
C PHE A 68 -8.48 3.20 -2.19
N ILE A 69 -7.23 2.89 -2.53
CA ILE A 69 -6.90 1.94 -3.60
C ILE A 69 -7.48 0.56 -3.30
N TRP A 70 -7.40 0.12 -2.04
CA TRP A 70 -7.99 -1.13 -1.60
C TRP A 70 -9.50 -1.17 -1.81
N GLY A 71 -10.20 -0.10 -1.49
CA GLY A 71 -11.66 0.02 -1.71
C GLY A 71 -12.04 0.08 -3.19
N TYR A 72 -11.20 0.72 -4.02
CA TYR A 72 -11.44 0.90 -5.44
C TYR A 72 -11.29 -0.40 -6.24
N VAL A 73 -10.26 -1.19 -5.96
CA VAL A 73 -9.95 -2.43 -6.70
C VAL A 73 -10.95 -3.57 -6.39
N ARG A 74 -11.75 -3.44 -5.33
CA ARG A 74 -12.73 -4.43 -4.91
C ARG A 74 -14.16 -3.89 -4.98
N PRO A 75 -14.76 -3.73 -6.17
CA PRO A 75 -16.16 -3.36 -6.27
C PRO A 75 -17.04 -4.47 -5.65
N GLY A 76 -17.91 -4.10 -4.72
CA GLY A 76 -18.83 -5.02 -4.04
C GLY A 76 -18.38 -5.54 -2.67
N VAL A 77 -17.19 -5.17 -2.19
CA VAL A 77 -16.78 -5.47 -0.83
C VAL A 77 -17.32 -4.39 0.11
N THR A 78 -18.34 -4.75 0.85
CA THR A 78 -18.92 -3.93 1.93
C THR A 78 -17.85 -3.53 2.93
N ARG A 79 -18.07 -2.45 3.70
CA ARG A 79 -17.25 -1.92 4.84
C ARG A 79 -16.72 -2.97 5.84
N LYS A 80 -17.05 -4.25 5.67
CA LYS A 80 -16.64 -5.39 6.50
C LYS A 80 -15.43 -6.18 5.97
N SER A 81 -14.71 -5.70 4.97
CA SER A 81 -13.44 -6.33 4.56
C SER A 81 -12.43 -6.29 5.72
N PRO A 82 -11.60 -7.32 5.87
CA PRO A 82 -10.59 -7.32 6.91
C PRO A 82 -9.74 -6.04 6.79
N LYS A 83 -9.71 -5.27 7.86
CA LYS A 83 -9.01 -3.98 7.94
C LYS A 83 -7.50 -4.11 7.73
N GLU A 84 -6.99 -5.33 7.79
CA GLU A 84 -5.57 -5.63 7.71
C GLU A 84 -5.26 -6.57 6.56
N SER A 85 -4.19 -6.25 5.83
CA SER A 85 -3.65 -7.11 4.80
C SER A 85 -3.10 -8.40 5.41
N ALA A 86 -3.29 -9.54 4.73
CA ALA A 86 -2.62 -10.79 5.08
C ALA A 86 -1.08 -10.70 5.03
N PHE A 87 -0.57 -9.67 4.38
CA PHE A 87 0.85 -9.33 4.22
C PHE A 87 1.25 -8.11 5.05
N ASN A 88 0.59 -7.82 6.18
CA ASN A 88 1.13 -6.87 7.13
C ASN A 88 2.35 -7.47 7.84
N LYS A 89 3.25 -6.61 8.33
CA LYS A 89 4.53 -7.01 8.94
C LYS A 89 4.35 -8.06 10.03
N GLN A 90 3.38 -7.89 10.91
CA GLN A 90 3.15 -8.82 12.03
C GLN A 90 2.65 -10.19 11.54
N SER A 91 1.68 -10.22 10.62
CA SER A 91 1.19 -11.47 10.02
C SER A 91 2.30 -12.21 9.27
N MET A 92 3.12 -11.48 8.50
CA MET A 92 4.26 -12.05 7.79
C MET A 92 5.27 -12.66 8.77
N SER A 93 5.60 -11.97 9.86
CA SER A 93 6.56 -12.45 10.86
C SER A 93 6.15 -13.81 11.42
N TRP A 94 4.89 -13.99 11.81
CA TRP A 94 4.40 -15.27 12.33
C TRP A 94 4.35 -16.38 11.28
N LYS A 95 3.95 -16.06 10.05
CA LYS A 95 3.97 -17.02 8.95
C LYS A 95 5.39 -17.49 8.64
N LEU A 96 6.35 -16.56 8.60
CA LEU A 96 7.76 -16.86 8.36
C LEU A 96 8.35 -17.69 9.48
N MET A 97 7.97 -17.45 10.74
CA MET A 97 8.37 -18.27 11.87
C MET A 97 7.91 -19.74 11.74
N THR A 98 6.77 -19.97 11.07
CA THR A 98 6.25 -21.31 10.79
C THR A 98 6.92 -21.94 9.57
N LEU A 99 7.21 -21.13 8.54
CA LEU A 99 7.75 -21.60 7.25
C LEU A 99 9.25 -21.88 7.28
N LEU A 100 10.04 -21.00 7.92
CA LEU A 100 11.50 -21.10 7.89
C LEU A 100 12.02 -22.48 8.31
N PRO A 101 11.56 -23.10 9.41
CA PRO A 101 12.05 -24.43 9.81
C PRO A 101 11.84 -25.49 8.73
N GLN A 102 10.78 -25.39 7.93
CA GLN A 102 10.45 -26.35 6.88
C GLN A 102 11.32 -26.15 5.62
N LEU A 103 11.85 -24.93 5.42
CA LEU A 103 12.64 -24.57 4.25
C LEU A 103 14.15 -24.74 4.48
N LEU A 104 14.61 -24.90 5.71
CA LEU A 104 16.03 -24.96 6.05
C LEU A 104 16.79 -26.13 5.43
N GLU A 105 16.09 -27.21 5.07
CA GLU A 105 16.70 -28.37 4.41
C GLU A 105 17.11 -28.10 2.95
N ARG A 106 16.58 -27.05 2.34
CA ARG A 106 16.91 -26.69 0.97
C ARG A 106 18.26 -25.99 0.90
N GLU A 107 18.96 -26.18 -0.20
CA GLU A 107 20.28 -25.58 -0.47
C GLU A 107 20.25 -24.05 -0.44
N ASP A 108 19.18 -23.44 -0.97
CA ASP A 108 18.98 -21.99 -0.99
C ASP A 108 19.04 -21.36 0.42
N PHE A 109 18.77 -22.13 1.48
CA PHE A 109 18.67 -21.67 2.86
C PHE A 109 19.89 -22.05 3.73
N THR A 110 20.98 -22.50 3.13
CA THR A 110 22.19 -22.93 3.86
C THR A 110 22.72 -21.86 4.82
N LEU A 111 22.76 -20.60 4.40
CA LEU A 111 23.18 -19.47 5.25
C LEU A 111 22.28 -19.31 6.46
N LEU A 112 20.97 -19.40 6.28
CA LEU A 112 19.99 -19.24 7.36
C LEU A 112 20.02 -20.46 8.30
N ARG A 113 20.23 -21.66 7.76
CA ARG A 113 20.43 -22.88 8.56
C ARG A 113 21.64 -22.77 9.50
N HIS A 114 22.78 -22.29 8.99
CA HIS A 114 23.94 -22.04 9.85
C HIS A 114 23.69 -21.02 10.92
N TYR A 115 22.98 -19.94 10.62
CA TYR A 115 22.61 -18.93 11.61
C TYR A 115 21.72 -19.51 12.73
N LEU A 116 20.86 -20.46 12.43
CA LEU A 116 19.89 -21.04 13.35
C LEU A 116 20.39 -22.32 14.06
N THR A 117 21.64 -22.76 13.84
CA THR A 117 22.16 -24.03 14.37
C THR A 117 22.04 -24.13 15.90
N ASP A 118 22.27 -23.02 16.63
CA ASP A 118 22.27 -22.98 18.11
C ASP A 118 21.03 -22.27 18.69
N ASP A 119 19.87 -22.38 18.03
CA ASP A 119 18.64 -21.68 18.43
C ASP A 119 17.68 -22.59 19.22
N SER A 120 18.11 -23.04 20.40
CA SER A 120 17.32 -23.93 21.25
C SER A 120 16.03 -23.30 21.79
N ASP A 121 16.03 -21.98 22.04
CA ASP A 121 14.91 -21.21 22.57
C ASP A 121 14.08 -20.48 21.48
N LYS A 122 14.40 -20.72 20.21
CA LYS A 122 13.78 -20.10 19.03
C LYS A 122 13.83 -18.57 18.98
N ARG A 123 14.72 -17.97 19.75
CA ARG A 123 14.87 -16.50 19.78
C ARG A 123 15.46 -15.97 18.48
N LYS A 124 16.49 -16.64 17.94
CA LYS A 124 17.09 -16.29 16.65
C LYS A 124 16.09 -16.45 15.51
N LEU A 125 15.30 -17.53 15.53
CA LEU A 125 14.23 -17.77 14.55
C LEU A 125 13.20 -16.64 14.58
N PHE A 126 12.75 -16.21 15.75
CA PHE A 126 11.82 -15.09 15.88
C PHE A 126 12.40 -13.78 15.36
N GLN A 127 13.66 -13.47 15.71
CA GLN A 127 14.36 -12.27 15.25
C GLN A 127 14.54 -12.27 13.72
N LEU A 128 14.95 -13.41 13.17
CA LEU A 128 15.13 -13.57 11.70
C LEU A 128 13.80 -13.40 10.99
N SER A 129 12.73 -14.05 11.46
CA SER A 129 11.38 -13.92 10.89
C SER A 129 10.87 -12.48 10.92
N SER A 130 11.10 -11.77 12.02
CA SER A 130 10.72 -10.36 12.16
C SER A 130 11.52 -9.45 11.22
N LYS A 131 12.82 -9.72 11.05
CA LYS A 131 13.68 -8.96 10.13
C LYS A 131 13.33 -9.24 8.66
N ALA A 132 13.06 -10.49 8.30
CA ALA A 132 12.62 -10.86 6.96
C ALA A 132 11.24 -10.26 6.64
N ALA A 133 10.31 -10.24 7.59
CA ALA A 133 9.03 -9.58 7.43
C ALA A 133 9.16 -8.07 7.21
N ASP A 134 10.07 -7.41 7.95
CA ASP A 134 10.38 -6.00 7.80
C ASP A 134 10.96 -5.70 6.41
N LEU A 135 11.87 -6.55 5.95
CA LEU A 135 12.47 -6.45 4.63
C LEU A 135 11.42 -6.58 3.52
N PHE A 136 10.54 -7.57 3.60
CA PHE A 136 9.47 -7.76 2.63
C PHE A 136 8.43 -6.63 2.68
N ASP A 137 8.13 -6.08 3.85
CA ASP A 137 7.26 -4.89 3.95
C ASP A 137 7.88 -3.68 3.25
N GLN A 138 9.20 -3.50 3.36
CA GLN A 138 9.91 -2.47 2.60
C GLN A 138 9.87 -2.75 1.08
N TYR A 139 10.06 -3.99 0.64
CA TYR A 139 9.96 -4.33 -0.78
C TYR A 139 8.55 -4.13 -1.34
N LEU A 140 7.52 -4.40 -0.56
CA LEU A 140 6.13 -4.12 -0.94
C LEU A 140 5.87 -2.63 -1.23
N VAL A 141 6.65 -1.75 -0.63
CA VAL A 141 6.53 -0.29 -0.82
C VAL A 141 7.48 0.24 -1.89
N TYR A 142 8.76 -0.17 -1.82
CA TYR A 142 9.81 0.47 -2.60
C TYR A 142 10.25 -0.34 -3.83
N ARG A 143 10.06 -1.65 -3.82
CA ARG A 143 10.52 -2.56 -4.87
C ARG A 143 9.45 -3.63 -5.21
N PRO A 144 8.22 -3.20 -5.53
CA PRO A 144 7.17 -4.12 -5.96
C PRO A 144 7.55 -4.91 -7.21
N ASP A 145 8.40 -4.34 -8.06
CA ASP A 145 8.97 -4.94 -9.25
C ASP A 145 9.77 -6.23 -8.95
N TRP A 146 10.53 -6.26 -7.86
CA TRP A 146 11.29 -7.44 -7.44
C TRP A 146 10.36 -8.58 -7.03
N LEU A 147 9.37 -8.26 -6.21
CA LEU A 147 8.41 -9.24 -5.71
C LEU A 147 7.61 -9.86 -6.87
N ALA A 148 7.19 -9.07 -7.85
CA ALA A 148 6.49 -9.54 -9.03
C ALA A 148 7.36 -10.50 -9.88
N GLN A 149 8.66 -10.20 -10.04
CA GLN A 149 9.59 -11.09 -10.73
C GLN A 149 9.77 -12.40 -9.98
N TRP A 150 9.95 -12.38 -8.66
CA TRP A 150 10.09 -13.57 -7.83
C TRP A 150 8.84 -14.45 -7.83
N GLU A 151 7.66 -13.88 -7.87
CA GLU A 151 6.39 -14.63 -7.97
C GLU A 151 6.28 -15.38 -9.27
N THR A 152 6.77 -14.82 -10.36
CA THR A 152 6.84 -15.48 -11.68
C THR A 152 8.03 -16.43 -11.83
N GLY A 153 8.92 -16.49 -10.83
CA GLY A 153 10.09 -17.37 -10.81
C GLY A 153 11.33 -16.79 -11.47
N HIS A 154 11.32 -15.51 -11.80
CA HIS A 154 12.48 -14.81 -12.35
C HIS A 154 13.31 -14.17 -11.24
N LEU A 155 14.63 -14.18 -11.40
CA LEU A 155 15.55 -13.47 -10.53
C LEU A 155 15.77 -12.05 -11.06
N VAL A 156 16.02 -11.14 -10.13
CA VAL A 156 16.31 -9.74 -10.47
C VAL A 156 17.77 -9.60 -10.87
N GLU A 157 18.02 -9.04 -12.03
CA GLU A 157 19.39 -8.79 -12.51
C GLU A 157 20.10 -7.79 -11.61
N GLY A 158 21.36 -8.09 -11.28
CA GLY A 158 22.21 -7.21 -10.46
C GLY A 158 21.97 -7.25 -8.95
N LEU A 159 20.98 -8.00 -8.45
CA LEU A 159 20.73 -8.10 -7.00
C LEU A 159 21.71 -9.05 -6.26
N GLY A 160 22.50 -9.84 -7.01
CA GLY A 160 23.50 -10.74 -6.47
C GLY A 160 22.94 -11.90 -5.65
N GLU A 161 23.77 -12.46 -4.76
CA GLU A 161 23.42 -13.66 -3.96
C GLU A 161 22.35 -13.39 -2.89
N ALA A 162 22.10 -12.15 -2.54
CA ALA A 162 21.11 -11.82 -1.51
C ALA A 162 19.71 -12.36 -1.83
N GLN A 163 19.34 -12.44 -3.09
CA GLN A 163 18.05 -12.97 -3.51
C GLN A 163 17.95 -14.50 -3.50
N ALA A 164 19.06 -15.22 -3.34
CA ALA A 164 19.08 -16.69 -3.40
C ALA A 164 18.09 -17.33 -2.40
N TRP A 165 18.01 -16.80 -1.18
CA TRP A 165 17.04 -17.26 -0.18
C TRP A 165 15.78 -16.39 -0.11
N GLN A 166 15.86 -15.10 -0.48
CA GLN A 166 14.74 -14.16 -0.38
C GLN A 166 13.62 -14.48 -1.37
N ALA A 167 13.98 -14.75 -2.63
CA ALA A 167 13.00 -15.08 -3.68
C ALA A 167 12.19 -16.34 -3.35
N PRO A 168 12.83 -17.51 -3.03
CA PRO A 168 12.08 -18.69 -2.65
C PRO A 168 11.31 -18.54 -1.33
N LEU A 169 11.81 -17.74 -0.38
CA LEU A 169 11.08 -17.45 0.87
C LEU A 169 9.83 -16.62 0.62
N TRP A 170 9.91 -15.59 -0.22
CA TRP A 170 8.75 -14.79 -0.62
C TRP A 170 7.70 -15.65 -1.32
N LYS A 171 8.11 -16.47 -2.27
CA LYS A 171 7.20 -17.38 -2.98
C LYS A 171 6.52 -18.36 -2.03
N ALA A 172 7.25 -18.94 -1.09
CA ALA A 172 6.70 -19.81 -0.07
C ALA A 172 5.70 -19.09 0.84
N LEU A 173 5.99 -17.84 1.22
CA LEU A 173 5.10 -17.01 2.03
C LEU A 173 3.77 -16.71 1.31
N VAL A 174 3.81 -16.38 0.02
CA VAL A 174 2.60 -16.14 -0.79
C VAL A 174 1.77 -17.41 -0.90
N GLU A 175 2.40 -18.54 -1.18
CA GLU A 175 1.71 -19.83 -1.29
C GLU A 175 1.11 -20.28 0.04
N TYR A 176 1.85 -20.18 1.13
CA TYR A 176 1.35 -20.49 2.47
C TYR A 176 0.17 -19.61 2.87
N THR A 177 0.22 -18.32 2.52
CA THR A 177 -0.89 -17.38 2.76
C THR A 177 -2.15 -17.85 2.03
N HIS A 178 -2.01 -18.35 0.81
CA HIS A 178 -3.11 -18.91 0.04
C HIS A 178 -3.67 -20.22 0.65
N GLN A 179 -2.80 -21.10 1.12
CA GLN A 179 -3.18 -22.36 1.79
C GLN A 179 -3.97 -22.10 3.08
N LEU A 180 -3.72 -20.97 3.76
CA LEU A 180 -4.50 -20.53 4.91
C LEU A 180 -5.90 -19.96 4.54
N GLY A 181 -6.29 -20.01 3.27
CA GLY A 181 -7.54 -19.43 2.79
C GLY A 181 -7.54 -17.90 2.77
N GLN A 182 -6.37 -17.27 2.93
CA GLN A 182 -6.23 -15.83 2.89
C GLN A 182 -5.96 -15.35 1.46
N PRO A 183 -6.39 -14.14 1.11
CA PRO A 183 -6.17 -13.61 -0.24
C PRO A 183 -4.68 -13.42 -0.53
N ARG A 184 -4.26 -13.76 -1.75
CA ARG A 184 -2.89 -13.52 -2.25
C ARG A 184 -2.56 -12.05 -2.50
N TRP A 185 -3.53 -11.16 -2.29
CA TRP A 185 -3.38 -9.75 -2.57
C TRP A 185 -2.49 -9.07 -1.55
N HIS A 186 -1.42 -8.50 -2.01
CA HIS A 186 -0.55 -7.62 -1.24
C HIS A 186 -0.48 -6.23 -1.89
N ARG A 187 0.12 -5.28 -1.19
CA ARG A 187 0.16 -3.88 -1.60
C ARG A 187 0.68 -3.68 -3.02
N ALA A 188 1.73 -4.41 -3.42
CA ALA A 188 2.35 -4.27 -4.74
C ALA A 188 1.39 -4.64 -5.89
N ASN A 189 0.75 -5.81 -5.83
CA ASN A 189 -0.17 -6.24 -6.90
C ASN A 189 -1.51 -5.48 -6.89
N LEU A 190 -1.90 -4.89 -5.77
CA LEU A 190 -3.04 -3.99 -5.73
C LEU A 190 -2.79 -2.68 -6.49
N TYR A 191 -1.62 -2.09 -6.34
CA TYR A 191 -1.23 -0.91 -7.11
C TYR A 191 -1.24 -1.19 -8.61
N GLN A 192 -0.65 -2.31 -9.01
CA GLN A 192 -0.64 -2.72 -10.42
C GLN A 192 -2.07 -2.87 -10.96
N ARG A 193 -2.93 -3.58 -10.25
CA ARG A 193 -4.34 -3.73 -10.64
C ARG A 193 -5.11 -2.41 -10.66
N PHE A 194 -4.84 -1.52 -9.73
CA PHE A 194 -5.47 -0.21 -9.71
C PHE A 194 -5.14 0.57 -10.98
N ILE A 195 -3.87 0.58 -11.39
CA ILE A 195 -3.41 1.22 -12.64
C ILE A 195 -4.08 0.56 -13.84
N GLU A 196 -4.05 -0.77 -13.95
CA GLU A 196 -4.69 -1.51 -15.05
C GLU A 196 -6.21 -1.25 -15.12
N THR A 197 -6.86 -1.14 -13.97
CA THR A 197 -8.29 -0.81 -13.91
C THR A 197 -8.56 0.61 -14.39
N LEU A 198 -7.70 1.58 -14.04
CA LEU A 198 -7.82 2.96 -14.51
C LEU A 198 -7.55 3.07 -16.01
N GLU A 199 -6.57 2.34 -16.53
CA GLU A 199 -6.22 2.35 -17.97
C GLU A 199 -7.29 1.65 -18.83
N SER A 200 -7.92 0.60 -18.30
CA SER A 200 -8.98 -0.15 -18.99
C SER A 200 -10.38 0.46 -18.84
N ALA A 201 -10.56 1.34 -17.88
CA ALA A 201 -11.86 1.97 -17.63
C ALA A 201 -12.18 3.02 -18.69
N THR A 202 -12.95 2.63 -19.70
CA THR A 202 -13.58 3.55 -20.67
C THR A 202 -14.67 4.40 -20.00
N THR A 203 -15.21 3.92 -18.89
CA THR A 203 -16.14 4.63 -18.02
C THR A 203 -15.80 4.31 -16.58
N CYS A 204 -15.58 5.33 -15.76
CA CYS A 204 -15.39 5.17 -14.33
C CYS A 204 -16.63 4.53 -13.67
N PRO A 205 -16.50 3.63 -12.71
CA PRO A 205 -17.63 3.00 -12.06
C PRO A 205 -18.61 4.03 -11.49
N PRO A 206 -19.92 3.86 -11.64
CA PRO A 206 -20.90 4.74 -11.02
C PRO A 206 -20.72 4.69 -9.49
N GLY A 207 -20.61 5.85 -8.86
CA GLY A 207 -20.38 6.00 -7.41
C GLY A 207 -19.00 6.53 -7.01
N TYR A 208 -17.99 6.50 -7.90
CA TYR A 208 -16.64 7.08 -7.65
C TYR A 208 -16.33 8.32 -8.51
N LEU A 209 -17.18 8.63 -9.47
CA LEU A 209 -16.93 9.64 -10.51
C LEU A 209 -17.38 11.04 -10.18
N ARG A 210 -18.22 11.19 -9.17
CA ARG A 210 -18.62 12.52 -8.69
C ARG A 210 -17.94 12.91 -7.39
N ALA A 211 -17.23 11.99 -6.74
CA ALA A 211 -16.44 12.33 -5.57
C ALA A 211 -15.31 13.27 -6.02
N SER A 212 -15.36 14.50 -5.59
CA SER A 212 -14.24 15.41 -5.71
C SER A 212 -13.08 14.83 -4.92
N LEU A 213 -12.14 14.20 -5.63
CA LEU A 213 -10.98 13.58 -5.02
C LEU A 213 -9.89 14.63 -4.83
N TYR A 214 -9.70 15.07 -3.60
CA TYR A 214 -8.62 15.98 -3.24
C TYR A 214 -7.49 15.20 -2.57
N ALA A 215 -6.27 15.49 -2.96
CA ALA A 215 -5.09 14.92 -2.33
C ALA A 215 -4.22 16.03 -1.76
N VAL A 216 -4.08 16.08 -0.45
CA VAL A 216 -3.19 17.02 0.24
C VAL A 216 -1.95 16.25 0.67
N PHE A 217 -0.86 16.42 -0.09
CA PHE A 217 0.43 15.81 0.22
C PHE A 217 1.47 16.91 0.52
N PRO A 218 1.93 17.04 1.77
CA PRO A 218 3.10 17.84 2.04
C PRO A 218 4.34 17.11 1.49
N ARG A 219 4.95 17.66 0.45
CA ARG A 219 6.25 17.26 -0.11
C ARG A 219 6.44 15.76 -0.40
N TYR A 220 5.83 15.23 -1.46
CA TYR A 220 6.43 14.10 -2.18
C TYR A 220 6.58 14.49 -3.65
N ARG A 221 7.83 14.53 -4.09
CA ARG A 221 8.17 14.51 -5.50
C ARG A 221 7.64 13.20 -6.06
N LEU A 222 6.58 13.26 -6.85
CA LEU A 222 6.26 12.17 -7.75
C LEU A 222 7.45 12.05 -8.69
N LEU A 223 8.31 11.06 -8.44
CA LEU A 223 9.29 10.63 -9.42
C LEU A 223 8.50 10.06 -10.59
N SER A 224 8.35 10.84 -11.65
CA SER A 224 7.90 10.34 -12.93
C SER A 224 8.80 9.20 -13.36
N PRO A 225 8.31 8.01 -13.71
CA PRO A 225 9.13 7.03 -14.37
C PRO A 225 9.46 7.56 -15.77
N GLY A 226 10.74 7.81 -16.00
CA GLY A 226 11.33 7.86 -17.33
C GLY A 226 11.07 9.11 -18.18
N ALA A 227 11.85 10.17 -17.92
CA ALA A 227 12.37 10.98 -19.00
C ALA A 227 13.84 10.59 -19.19
N THR A 228 14.10 9.48 -19.86
CA THR A 228 15.39 9.26 -20.50
C THR A 228 15.49 10.24 -21.64
N GLY A 229 16.36 11.23 -21.45
CA GLY A 229 16.69 12.23 -22.44
C GLY A 229 17.23 11.62 -23.73
N ALA A 230 16.76 12.16 -24.81
CA ALA A 230 17.52 12.25 -26.05
C ALA A 230 17.87 13.72 -26.23
N GLY A 231 19.16 13.98 -26.43
CA GLY A 231 19.68 15.30 -26.78
C GLY A 231 21.03 15.57 -26.18
#